data_90584e09b81346b14f8b6f11effdddd3
#
_entry.id   90584e09b81346b14f8b6f11effdddd3
#
_cell.length_a   1.000
_cell.length_b   1.000
_cell.length_c   1.000
_cell.angle_alpha   90.00
_cell.angle_beta   90.00
_cell.angle_gamma   90.00
#
_symmetry.space_group_name_H-M   'P 1'
#
loop_
_entity.id
_entity.type
_entity.pdbx_description
1 polymer ?
#
loop_
_entity_poly.entity_id
_entity_poly.type
_entity_poly.pdbx_seq_one_letter_code
_entity_poly.pdbx_strand_id
1 'polypeptide(L)'
;MAGGPARWSDIERSLRRAGGPLIAGLDEVGRGSLAGPVVACAIIMPPADRAIRGVDDSKMLSAKERARLDAIIRARSLAFALGAASAHEIDRINIYYATALAMRRALRRLAMAPDHVLVDGKPMRALEVQHVAVVDGDAKCFSIACASIVAKVARDRLLASLARRHPAYAWERNAGYATPQHVCALRDAGPSPHHRRSFVVEALA
;
A
#
# COMPACT_ATOMS: atom_id res chain seq x y z
N MET A 1 23.39 9.33 4.35
CA MET A 1 22.47 8.44 3.64
C MET A 1 21.83 7.53 4.68
N ALA A 2 20.57 7.81 5.04
CA ALA A 2 19.80 6.94 5.93
C ALA A 2 19.42 5.71 5.11
N GLY A 3 20.09 4.59 5.34
CA GLY A 3 19.67 3.30 4.79
C GLY A 3 18.38 2.89 5.49
N GLY A 4 17.35 2.54 4.74
CA GLY A 4 16.09 2.02 5.24
C GLY A 4 16.23 0.69 5.98
N PRO A 5 15.10 0.04 6.36
CA PRO A 5 15.08 -1.03 7.35
C PRO A 5 15.71 -2.35 6.83
N ALA A 6 17.04 -2.33 6.59
CA ALA A 6 17.80 -3.54 6.31
C ALA A 6 17.82 -4.54 7.48
N ARG A 7 17.08 -4.27 8.55
CA ARG A 7 16.94 -5.09 9.77
C ARG A 7 15.60 -4.82 10.45
N TRP A 8 15.18 -5.78 11.27
CA TRP A 8 14.04 -5.61 12.15
C TRP A 8 14.21 -4.41 13.09
N SER A 9 13.19 -3.57 13.21
CA SER A 9 13.19 -2.39 14.09
C SER A 9 13.17 -2.77 15.57
N ASP A 10 13.47 -1.80 16.43
CA ASP A 10 13.32 -1.99 17.89
C ASP A 10 11.86 -2.20 18.28
N ILE A 11 10.93 -1.54 17.57
CA ILE A 11 9.49 -1.72 17.77
C ILE A 11 9.10 -3.16 17.52
N GLU A 12 9.49 -3.74 16.38
CA GLU A 12 9.19 -5.13 16.04
C GLU A 12 9.81 -6.11 17.03
N ARG A 13 11.06 -5.86 17.44
CA ARG A 13 11.73 -6.68 18.44
C ARG A 13 11.06 -6.60 19.82
N SER A 14 10.58 -5.42 20.22
CA SER A 14 9.86 -5.22 21.47
C SER A 14 8.52 -5.95 21.50
N LEU A 15 7.74 -5.83 20.43
CA LEU A 15 6.45 -6.52 20.32
C LEU A 15 6.59 -8.05 20.40
N ARG A 16 7.60 -8.62 19.73
CA ARG A 16 7.87 -10.06 19.82
C ARG A 16 8.22 -10.54 21.21
N ARG A 17 8.92 -9.71 21.98
CA ARG A 17 9.22 -10.04 23.40
C ARG A 17 8.00 -9.91 24.31
N ALA A 18 7.06 -9.04 23.95
CA ALA A 18 5.88 -8.78 24.78
C ALA A 18 4.76 -9.81 24.60
N GLY A 19 4.66 -10.50 23.46
CA GLY A 19 3.55 -11.43 23.33
C GLY A 19 3.32 -12.02 21.92
N GLY A 20 4.33 -12.63 21.33
CA GLY A 20 4.15 -13.45 20.11
C GLY A 20 5.01 -12.99 18.93
N PRO A 21 5.49 -13.95 18.12
CA PRO A 21 6.46 -13.70 17.09
C PRO A 21 5.87 -13.15 15.79
N LEU A 22 4.57 -13.31 15.54
CA LEU A 22 3.93 -13.04 14.26
C LEU A 22 3.45 -11.59 14.19
N ILE A 23 4.19 -10.74 13.46
CA ILE A 23 3.85 -9.35 13.26
C ILE A 23 3.36 -9.17 11.81
N ALA A 24 2.12 -8.69 11.63
CA ALA A 24 1.65 -8.21 10.34
C ALA A 24 2.04 -6.75 10.16
N GLY A 25 2.89 -6.46 9.17
CA GLY A 25 3.09 -5.12 8.63
C GLY A 25 1.95 -4.77 7.68
N LEU A 26 1.43 -3.56 7.78
CA LEU A 26 0.27 -3.08 7.02
C LEU A 26 0.56 -1.70 6.46
N ASP A 27 0.43 -1.55 5.15
CA ASP A 27 0.58 -0.28 4.44
C ASP A 27 -0.37 -0.19 3.25
N GLU A 28 -0.67 1.04 2.82
CA GLU A 28 -1.54 1.33 1.69
C GLU A 28 -0.86 2.18 0.64
N VAL A 29 -1.40 2.13 -0.59
CA VAL A 29 -0.98 2.95 -1.72
C VAL A 29 -2.17 3.47 -2.52
N GLY A 30 -2.00 4.67 -3.07
CA GLY A 30 -3.00 5.24 -3.96
C GLY A 30 -4.07 6.07 -3.26
N ARG A 31 -3.83 6.63 -2.07
CA ARG A 31 -4.80 7.50 -1.39
C ARG A 31 -5.08 8.79 -2.16
N GLY A 32 -4.04 9.50 -2.59
CA GLY A 32 -4.16 10.81 -3.25
C GLY A 32 -4.29 10.76 -4.77
N SER A 33 -4.59 9.60 -5.39
CA SER A 33 -4.71 9.50 -6.84
C SER A 33 -6.13 9.81 -7.32
N LEU A 34 -6.28 10.38 -8.52
CA LEU A 34 -7.57 10.68 -9.16
C LEU A 34 -8.29 9.44 -9.69
N ALA A 35 -7.53 8.36 -9.96
CA ALA A 35 -8.08 7.14 -10.54
C ALA A 35 -7.56 5.88 -9.86
N GLY A 36 -8.35 4.83 -9.95
CA GLY A 36 -8.04 3.51 -9.43
C GLY A 36 -8.33 3.34 -7.94
N PRO A 37 -8.21 2.11 -7.43
CA PRO A 37 -8.47 1.80 -6.03
C PRO A 37 -7.38 2.33 -5.10
N VAL A 38 -7.70 2.46 -3.82
CA VAL A 38 -6.71 2.35 -2.76
C VAL A 38 -6.43 0.86 -2.52
N VAL A 39 -5.16 0.49 -2.44
CA VAL A 39 -4.72 -0.91 -2.24
C VAL A 39 -3.89 -0.98 -0.98
N ALA A 40 -4.18 -1.94 -0.12
CA ALA A 40 -3.40 -2.23 1.08
C ALA A 40 -2.80 -3.64 1.00
N CYS A 41 -1.65 -3.82 1.63
CA CYS A 41 -1.03 -5.12 1.85
C CYS A 41 -0.90 -5.37 3.35
N ALA A 42 -1.28 -6.58 3.79
CA ALA A 42 -0.90 -7.12 5.08
C ALA A 42 0.10 -8.25 4.84
N ILE A 43 1.22 -8.26 5.57
CA ILE A 43 2.29 -9.25 5.37
C ILE A 43 2.93 -9.67 6.69
N ILE A 44 3.16 -10.96 6.85
CA ILE A 44 3.89 -11.54 7.98
C ILE A 44 5.19 -12.15 7.45
N MET A 45 6.31 -11.58 7.89
CA MET A 45 7.64 -12.09 7.55
C MET A 45 8.14 -13.04 8.63
N PRO A 46 8.94 -14.07 8.27
CA PRO A 46 9.50 -15.01 9.26
C PRO A 46 10.30 -14.28 10.35
N PRO A 47 9.96 -14.46 11.64
CA PRO A 47 10.61 -13.72 12.74
C PRO A 47 12.09 -14.08 12.94
N ALA A 48 12.48 -15.29 12.58
CA ALA A 48 13.86 -15.79 12.70
C ALA A 48 14.76 -15.38 11.52
N ASP A 49 14.16 -14.95 10.41
CA ASP A 49 14.91 -14.63 9.21
C ASP A 49 15.61 -13.28 9.32
N ARG A 50 16.74 -13.16 8.63
CA ARG A 50 17.36 -11.87 8.39
C ARG A 50 16.46 -11.03 7.46
N ALA A 51 16.38 -9.74 7.74
CA ALA A 51 15.71 -8.80 6.85
C ALA A 51 16.29 -8.88 5.42
N ILE A 52 15.44 -8.67 4.43
CA ILE A 52 15.82 -8.72 3.02
C ILE A 52 16.64 -7.47 2.69
N ARG A 53 17.86 -7.67 2.22
CA ARG A 53 18.74 -6.55 1.84
C ARG A 53 18.12 -5.73 0.71
N GLY A 54 18.12 -4.41 0.88
CA GLY A 54 17.61 -3.44 -0.09
C GLY A 54 16.11 -3.15 0.05
N VAL A 55 15.42 -3.76 1.03
CA VAL A 55 14.09 -3.30 1.42
C VAL A 55 14.22 -1.94 2.09
N ASP A 56 13.51 -0.96 1.55
CA ASP A 56 13.51 0.45 1.95
C ASP A 56 12.15 1.06 1.62
N ASP A 57 11.91 2.32 1.96
CA ASP A 57 10.74 3.07 1.52
C ASP A 57 10.54 2.86 0.01
N SER A 58 9.37 2.37 -0.37
CA SER A 58 9.04 2.02 -1.75
C SER A 58 9.17 3.19 -2.74
N LYS A 59 9.09 4.42 -2.25
CA LYS A 59 9.23 5.65 -3.05
C LYS A 59 10.69 5.94 -3.42
N MET A 60 11.64 5.45 -2.61
CA MET A 60 13.08 5.60 -2.87
C MET A 60 13.64 4.57 -3.85
N LEU A 61 12.88 3.51 -4.14
CA LEU A 61 13.28 2.42 -5.02
C LEU A 61 12.87 2.66 -6.47
N SER A 62 13.69 2.24 -7.42
CA SER A 62 13.29 2.18 -8.82
C SER A 62 12.19 1.13 -9.05
N ALA A 63 11.40 1.27 -10.12
CA ALA A 63 10.36 0.30 -10.46
C ALA A 63 10.92 -1.12 -10.64
N LYS A 64 12.13 -1.24 -11.22
CA LYS A 64 12.84 -2.52 -11.41
C LYS A 64 13.21 -3.16 -10.08
N GLU A 65 13.72 -2.37 -9.13
CA GLU A 65 14.09 -2.86 -7.80
C GLU A 65 12.87 -3.24 -6.99
N ARG A 66 11.79 -2.43 -7.02
CA ARG A 66 10.51 -2.78 -6.39
C ARG A 66 9.99 -4.12 -6.91
N ALA A 67 9.99 -4.33 -8.22
CA ALA A 67 9.53 -5.59 -8.82
C ALA A 67 10.38 -6.79 -8.40
N ARG A 68 11.71 -6.62 -8.32
CA ARG A 68 12.64 -7.65 -7.82
C ARG A 68 12.38 -7.97 -6.34
N LEU A 69 12.23 -6.95 -5.52
CA LEU A 69 12.00 -7.12 -4.09
C LEU A 69 10.61 -7.69 -3.81
N ASP A 70 9.57 -7.28 -4.54
CA ASP A 70 8.21 -7.85 -4.45
C ASP A 70 8.24 -9.38 -4.60
N ALA A 71 8.96 -9.89 -5.61
CA ALA A 71 9.07 -11.33 -5.82
C ALA A 71 9.77 -12.04 -4.64
N ILE A 72 10.86 -11.46 -4.12
CA ILE A 72 11.60 -12.04 -2.98
C ILE A 72 10.75 -11.97 -1.69
N ILE A 73 10.10 -10.84 -1.43
CA ILE A 73 9.27 -10.62 -0.25
C ILE A 73 8.13 -11.65 -0.22
N ARG A 74 7.41 -11.80 -1.34
CA ARG A 74 6.30 -12.77 -1.44
C ARG A 74 6.78 -14.21 -1.25
N ALA A 75 7.90 -14.57 -1.85
CA ALA A 75 8.45 -15.92 -1.73
C ALA A 75 8.93 -16.25 -0.30
N ARG A 76 9.36 -15.25 0.47
CA ARG A 76 9.87 -15.43 1.83
C ARG A 76 8.84 -15.17 2.92
N SER A 77 7.70 -14.56 2.61
CA SER A 77 6.67 -14.28 3.61
C SER A 77 6.01 -15.57 4.11
N LEU A 78 5.66 -15.61 5.39
CA LEU A 78 4.81 -16.68 5.95
C LEU A 78 3.38 -16.56 5.44
N ALA A 79 2.90 -15.33 5.34
CA ALA A 79 1.60 -15.00 4.77
C ALA A 79 1.64 -13.57 4.23
N PHE A 80 0.94 -13.33 3.14
CA PHE A 80 0.60 -11.97 2.70
C PHE A 80 -0.76 -11.96 2.02
N ALA A 81 -1.43 -10.83 2.07
CA ALA A 81 -2.68 -10.62 1.36
C ALA A 81 -2.85 -9.17 0.94
N LEU A 82 -3.56 -8.99 -0.16
CA LEU A 82 -3.94 -7.69 -0.69
C LEU A 82 -5.41 -7.44 -0.44
N GLY A 83 -5.73 -6.22 -0.05
CA GLY A 83 -7.09 -5.70 0.02
C GLY A 83 -7.18 -4.40 -0.78
N ALA A 84 -8.34 -4.14 -1.34
CA ALA A 84 -8.56 -2.92 -2.11
C ALA A 84 -9.95 -2.35 -1.83
N ALA A 85 -10.08 -1.02 -2.00
CA ALA A 85 -11.37 -0.36 -2.12
C ALA A 85 -11.39 0.42 -3.44
N SER A 86 -12.43 0.22 -4.22
CA SER A 86 -12.61 0.77 -5.57
C SER A 86 -12.83 2.30 -5.55
N ALA A 87 -12.70 2.94 -6.71
CA ALA A 87 -13.04 4.35 -6.87
C ALA A 87 -14.48 4.65 -6.41
N HIS A 88 -15.45 3.79 -6.74
CA HIS A 88 -16.83 3.92 -6.31
C HIS A 88 -17.00 3.82 -4.79
N GLU A 89 -16.30 2.90 -4.12
CA GLU A 89 -16.33 2.81 -2.66
C GLU A 89 -15.69 4.04 -2.02
N ILE A 90 -14.59 4.56 -2.59
CA ILE A 90 -13.96 5.81 -2.12
C ILE A 90 -14.94 6.98 -2.19
N ASP A 91 -15.66 7.12 -3.30
CA ASP A 91 -16.67 8.20 -3.47
C ASP A 91 -17.85 8.08 -2.48
N ARG A 92 -18.19 6.84 -2.08
CA ARG A 92 -19.29 6.59 -1.14
C ARG A 92 -18.94 6.83 0.31
N ILE A 93 -17.74 6.42 0.75
CA ILE A 93 -17.39 6.37 2.18
C ILE A 93 -16.19 7.23 2.54
N ASN A 94 -15.67 8.02 1.60
CA ASN A 94 -14.44 8.80 1.59
C ASN A 94 -13.16 7.96 1.70
N ILE A 95 -12.01 8.62 1.45
CA ILE A 95 -10.71 7.95 1.38
C ILE A 95 -10.25 7.37 2.73
N TYR A 96 -10.61 7.98 3.86
CA TYR A 96 -10.24 7.49 5.18
C TYR A 96 -10.87 6.12 5.47
N TYR A 97 -12.18 6.01 5.32
CA TYR A 97 -12.90 4.75 5.53
C TYR A 97 -12.60 3.72 4.44
N ALA A 98 -12.38 4.15 3.20
CA ALA A 98 -11.99 3.27 2.11
C ALA A 98 -10.60 2.66 2.34
N THR A 99 -9.65 3.44 2.89
CA THR A 99 -8.34 2.93 3.30
C THR A 99 -8.48 1.87 4.40
N ALA A 100 -9.25 2.16 5.45
CA ALA A 100 -9.53 1.20 6.51
C ALA A 100 -10.19 -0.09 5.98
N LEU A 101 -11.14 0.05 5.03
CA LEU A 101 -11.78 -1.09 4.37
C LEU A 101 -10.77 -1.95 3.58
N ALA A 102 -9.88 -1.33 2.83
CA ALA A 102 -8.81 -2.03 2.10
C ALA A 102 -7.90 -2.79 3.07
N MET A 103 -7.48 -2.15 4.15
CA MET A 103 -6.64 -2.75 5.19
C MET A 103 -7.35 -3.92 5.89
N ARG A 104 -8.62 -3.76 6.28
CA ARG A 104 -9.41 -4.87 6.86
C ARG A 104 -9.55 -6.04 5.91
N ARG A 105 -9.77 -5.77 4.61
CA ARG A 105 -9.82 -6.83 3.57
C ARG A 105 -8.48 -7.57 3.45
N ALA A 106 -7.36 -6.87 3.53
CA ALA A 106 -6.05 -7.49 3.53
C ALA A 106 -5.85 -8.38 4.77
N LEU A 107 -6.11 -7.86 5.97
CA LEU A 107 -5.97 -8.62 7.23
C LEU A 107 -6.87 -9.88 7.25
N ARG A 108 -8.13 -9.77 6.83
CA ARG A 108 -9.07 -10.90 6.81
C ARG A 108 -8.68 -12.00 5.82
N ARG A 109 -7.87 -11.70 4.82
CA ARG A 109 -7.39 -12.64 3.80
C ARG A 109 -6.04 -13.28 4.13
N LEU A 110 -5.38 -12.87 5.22
CA LEU A 110 -4.18 -13.55 5.67
C LEU A 110 -4.47 -15.01 5.99
N ALA A 111 -3.60 -15.89 5.53
CA ALA A 111 -3.71 -17.33 5.78
C ALA A 111 -3.44 -17.72 7.24
N MET A 112 -2.92 -16.79 8.04
CA MET A 112 -2.68 -16.97 9.47
C MET A 112 -2.95 -15.68 10.24
N ALA A 113 -3.38 -15.82 11.50
CA ALA A 113 -3.61 -14.68 12.38
C ALA A 113 -2.28 -14.12 12.90
N PRO A 114 -2.06 -12.79 12.84
CA PRO A 114 -0.93 -12.16 13.49
C PRO A 114 -1.15 -12.02 15.00
N ASP A 115 -0.06 -12.05 15.78
CA ASP A 115 -0.08 -11.68 17.19
C ASP A 115 -0.14 -10.15 17.38
N HIS A 116 0.49 -9.42 16.44
CA HIS A 116 0.52 -7.94 16.43
C HIS A 116 0.30 -7.40 15.04
N VAL A 117 -0.34 -6.23 14.95
CA VAL A 117 -0.52 -5.46 13.72
C VAL A 117 0.24 -4.14 13.82
N LEU A 118 1.20 -3.91 12.92
CA LEU A 118 1.88 -2.64 12.73
C LEU A 118 1.34 -1.95 11.48
N VAL A 119 0.93 -0.70 11.62
CA VAL A 119 0.32 0.09 10.53
C VAL A 119 1.18 1.31 10.24
N ASP A 120 1.41 1.61 8.96
CA ASP A 120 2.02 2.87 8.58
C ASP A 120 1.12 4.06 8.92
N GLY A 121 1.74 5.16 9.38
CA GLY A 121 1.09 6.42 9.63
C GLY A 121 0.49 6.59 11.03
N LYS A 122 -0.66 7.27 11.10
CA LYS A 122 -1.36 7.60 12.38
C LYS A 122 -2.35 6.51 12.78
N PRO A 123 -2.70 6.42 14.09
CA PRO A 123 -3.74 5.48 14.55
C PRO A 123 -5.05 5.64 13.78
N MET A 124 -5.60 4.52 13.31
CA MET A 124 -6.81 4.50 12.49
C MET A 124 -7.94 3.76 13.21
N ARG A 125 -8.84 4.50 13.87
CA ARG A 125 -9.99 3.92 14.58
C ARG A 125 -10.89 3.07 13.68
N ALA A 126 -11.08 3.50 12.43
CA ALA A 126 -11.89 2.77 11.44
C ALA A 126 -11.29 1.42 11.01
N LEU A 127 -10.07 1.08 11.41
CA LEU A 127 -9.49 -0.24 11.16
C LEU A 127 -10.17 -1.33 11.98
N GLU A 128 -10.72 -0.99 13.17
CA GLU A 128 -11.45 -1.92 14.04
C GLU A 128 -10.63 -3.15 14.47
N VAL A 129 -9.33 -3.03 14.47
CA VAL A 129 -8.35 -4.03 14.92
C VAL A 129 -7.35 -3.33 15.81
N GLN A 130 -6.96 -3.98 16.93
CA GLN A 130 -5.90 -3.48 17.77
C GLN A 130 -4.59 -3.41 16.98
N HIS A 131 -3.95 -2.25 16.94
CA HIS A 131 -2.75 -2.03 16.16
C HIS A 131 -1.83 -1.00 16.78
N VAL A 132 -0.56 -1.07 16.44
CA VAL A 132 0.45 -0.05 16.73
C VAL A 132 0.70 0.73 15.45
N ALA A 133 0.41 2.02 15.47
CA ALA A 133 0.67 2.92 14.36
C ALA A 133 2.08 3.49 14.45
N VAL A 134 2.78 3.53 13.34
CA VAL A 134 4.15 4.03 13.24
C VAL A 134 4.24 5.06 12.14
N VAL A 135 4.42 6.32 12.49
CA VAL A 135 4.60 7.40 11.51
C VAL A 135 5.92 7.17 10.76
N ASP A 136 5.87 7.24 9.43
CA ASP A 136 6.95 6.85 8.51
C ASP A 136 7.41 5.40 8.76
N GLY A 137 6.43 4.52 8.96
CA GLY A 137 6.67 3.13 9.32
C GLY A 137 7.36 2.36 8.19
N ASP A 138 7.11 2.70 6.93
CA ASP A 138 7.77 2.15 5.74
C ASP A 138 9.29 2.42 5.74
N ALA A 139 9.74 3.52 6.32
CA ALA A 139 11.15 3.83 6.53
C ALA A 139 11.73 3.25 7.83
N LYS A 140 10.91 2.86 8.80
CA LYS A 140 11.33 2.48 10.16
C LYS A 140 11.17 1.00 10.48
N CYS A 141 10.14 0.34 9.94
CA CYS A 141 9.78 -1.04 10.26
C CYS A 141 9.87 -1.94 9.04
N PHE A 142 10.62 -3.03 9.16
CA PHE A 142 10.86 -3.95 8.05
C PHE A 142 9.57 -4.59 7.50
N SER A 143 8.64 -4.98 8.38
CA SER A 143 7.36 -5.55 7.96
C SER A 143 6.48 -4.55 7.21
N ILE A 144 6.44 -3.28 7.66
CA ILE A 144 5.70 -2.22 6.97
C ILE A 144 6.34 -1.91 5.61
N ALA A 145 7.67 -1.81 5.54
CA ALA A 145 8.38 -1.60 4.27
C ALA A 145 8.11 -2.73 3.25
N CYS A 146 8.05 -3.99 3.71
CA CYS A 146 7.66 -5.11 2.87
C CYS A 146 6.22 -4.95 2.35
N ALA A 147 5.28 -4.56 3.21
CA ALA A 147 3.88 -4.31 2.83
C ALA A 147 3.77 -3.18 1.80
N SER A 148 4.49 -2.08 2.00
CA SER A 148 4.58 -0.92 1.10
C SER A 148 5.00 -1.33 -0.31
N ILE A 149 6.11 -2.06 -0.44
CA ILE A 149 6.62 -2.53 -1.73
C ILE A 149 5.60 -3.42 -2.44
N VAL A 150 5.01 -4.39 -1.72
CA VAL A 150 4.03 -5.34 -2.30
C VAL A 150 2.76 -4.61 -2.73
N ALA A 151 2.22 -3.71 -1.92
CA ALA A 151 1.05 -2.90 -2.26
C ALA A 151 1.32 -2.03 -3.48
N LYS A 152 2.49 -1.35 -3.52
CA LYS A 152 2.89 -0.46 -4.63
C LYS A 152 3.01 -1.21 -5.95
N VAL A 153 3.72 -2.34 -5.96
CA VAL A 153 3.88 -3.14 -7.19
C VAL A 153 2.53 -3.67 -7.67
N ALA A 154 1.68 -4.16 -6.77
CA ALA A 154 0.36 -4.67 -7.13
C ALA A 154 -0.52 -3.58 -7.76
N ARG A 155 -0.56 -2.38 -7.16
CA ARG A 155 -1.36 -1.27 -7.66
C ARG A 155 -0.82 -0.74 -8.99
N ASP A 156 0.49 -0.58 -9.14
CA ASP A 156 1.08 -0.08 -10.38
C ASP A 156 0.79 -1.04 -11.55
N ARG A 157 0.88 -2.36 -11.34
CA ARG A 157 0.48 -3.37 -12.35
C ARG A 157 -1.00 -3.28 -12.71
N LEU A 158 -1.86 -3.05 -11.74
CA LEU A 158 -3.30 -2.87 -11.98
C LEU A 158 -3.55 -1.64 -12.86
N LEU A 159 -2.97 -0.49 -12.53
CA LEU A 159 -3.14 0.75 -13.29
C LEU A 159 -2.56 0.61 -14.71
N ALA A 160 -1.41 -0.02 -14.87
CA ALA A 160 -0.84 -0.33 -16.19
C ALA A 160 -1.75 -1.24 -17.03
N SER A 161 -2.42 -2.20 -16.40
CA SER A 161 -3.41 -3.04 -17.08
C SER A 161 -4.65 -2.25 -17.52
N LEU A 162 -5.15 -1.35 -16.67
CA LEU A 162 -6.28 -0.49 -16.99
C LEU A 162 -5.93 0.54 -18.06
N ALA A 163 -4.70 1.03 -18.12
CA ALA A 163 -4.22 1.98 -19.13
C ALA A 163 -4.42 1.46 -20.56
N ARG A 164 -4.29 0.14 -20.76
CA ARG A 164 -4.54 -0.45 -22.09
C ARG A 164 -5.97 -0.25 -22.61
N ARG A 165 -6.95 -0.14 -21.69
CA ARG A 165 -8.37 0.10 -22.01
C ARG A 165 -8.70 1.59 -22.01
N HIS A 166 -7.86 2.40 -21.39
CA HIS A 166 -8.06 3.84 -21.19
C HIS A 166 -6.77 4.63 -21.52
N PRO A 167 -6.26 4.54 -22.76
CA PRO A 167 -4.92 5.05 -23.10
C PRO A 167 -4.81 6.58 -22.97
N ALA A 168 -5.92 7.30 -23.06
CA ALA A 168 -5.93 8.77 -22.96
C ALA A 168 -5.33 9.29 -21.64
N TYR A 169 -5.48 8.54 -20.54
CA TYR A 169 -5.09 9.01 -19.21
C TYR A 169 -3.65 8.68 -18.80
N ALA A 170 -2.92 7.90 -19.60
CA ALA A 170 -1.50 7.52 -19.37
C ALA A 170 -1.22 6.93 -17.97
N TRP A 171 -2.12 6.08 -17.46
CA TRP A 171 -2.02 5.52 -16.10
C TRP A 171 -0.80 4.61 -15.89
N GLU A 172 -0.24 4.07 -16.95
CA GLU A 172 1.02 3.31 -16.92
C GLU A 172 2.22 4.17 -16.49
N ARG A 173 2.12 5.49 -16.67
CA ARG A 173 3.17 6.46 -16.29
C ARG A 173 2.87 7.17 -14.98
N ASN A 174 1.62 7.65 -14.84
CA ASN A 174 1.23 8.49 -13.71
C ASN A 174 0.57 7.71 -12.56
N ALA A 175 0.33 6.40 -12.71
CA ALA A 175 -0.33 5.55 -11.72
C ALA A 175 -1.65 6.14 -11.16
N GLY A 176 -2.36 6.93 -11.99
CA GLY A 176 -3.61 7.59 -11.64
C GLY A 176 -3.49 8.88 -10.83
N TYR A 177 -2.28 9.40 -10.61
CA TYR A 177 -2.08 10.67 -9.89
C TYR A 177 -2.35 11.89 -10.80
N ALA A 178 -2.59 13.05 -10.17
CA ALA A 178 -2.94 14.32 -10.80
C ALA A 178 -1.74 14.98 -11.51
N THR A 179 -1.15 14.30 -12.49
CA THR A 179 -0.14 14.93 -13.35
C THR A 179 -0.81 15.90 -14.32
N PRO A 180 -0.11 16.95 -14.84
CA PRO A 180 -0.67 17.85 -15.83
C PRO A 180 -1.27 17.11 -17.04
N GLN A 181 -0.61 16.04 -17.51
CA GLN A 181 -1.11 15.22 -18.60
C GLN A 181 -2.44 14.52 -18.24
N HIS A 182 -2.57 14.01 -17.01
CA HIS A 182 -3.79 13.33 -16.56
C HIS A 182 -4.95 14.32 -16.42
N VAL A 183 -4.70 15.51 -15.88
CA VAL A 183 -5.70 16.58 -15.74
C VAL A 183 -6.16 17.08 -17.11
N CYS A 184 -5.23 17.26 -18.07
CA CYS A 184 -5.58 17.60 -19.45
C CYS A 184 -6.48 16.54 -20.08
N ALA A 185 -6.09 15.27 -19.98
CA ALA A 185 -6.90 14.17 -20.49
C ALA A 185 -8.31 14.08 -19.86
N LEU A 186 -8.45 14.46 -18.59
CA LEU A 186 -9.75 14.54 -17.93
C LEU A 186 -10.62 15.69 -18.48
N ARG A 187 -10.02 16.82 -18.85
CA ARG A 187 -10.74 17.93 -19.50
C ARG A 187 -11.22 17.55 -20.88
N ASP A 188 -10.39 16.85 -21.64
CA ASP A 188 -10.66 16.49 -23.03
C ASP A 188 -11.61 15.31 -23.19
N ALA A 189 -11.41 14.23 -22.41
CA ALA A 189 -12.14 12.97 -22.55
C ALA A 189 -13.17 12.72 -21.43
N GLY A 190 -13.23 13.59 -20.42
CA GLY A 190 -14.06 13.36 -19.23
C GLY A 190 -13.53 12.23 -18.31
N PRO A 191 -14.22 11.94 -17.21
CA PRO A 191 -13.82 10.88 -16.28
C PRO A 191 -14.31 9.50 -16.75
N SER A 192 -13.44 8.49 -16.68
CA SER A 192 -13.81 7.08 -16.87
C SER A 192 -14.48 6.50 -15.60
N PRO A 193 -15.07 5.28 -15.66
CA PRO A 193 -15.63 4.60 -14.47
C PRO A 193 -14.61 4.29 -13.35
N HIS A 194 -13.32 4.40 -13.65
CA HIS A 194 -12.25 4.17 -12.67
C HIS A 194 -11.77 5.45 -11.98
N HIS A 195 -12.27 6.62 -12.37
CA HIS A 195 -11.97 7.88 -11.70
C HIS A 195 -12.80 8.05 -10.43
N ARG A 196 -12.20 8.68 -9.44
CA ARG A 196 -12.85 9.09 -8.19
C ARG A 196 -13.51 10.44 -8.42
N ARG A 197 -14.83 10.45 -8.55
CA ARG A 197 -15.58 11.66 -8.89
C ARG A 197 -15.36 12.80 -7.89
N SER A 198 -15.31 12.47 -6.59
CA SER A 198 -15.02 13.43 -5.53
C SER A 198 -13.66 14.11 -5.67
N PHE A 199 -12.63 13.39 -6.16
CA PHE A 199 -11.28 13.93 -6.36
C PHE A 199 -11.14 14.70 -7.67
N VAL A 200 -11.85 14.27 -8.72
CA VAL A 200 -11.81 14.91 -10.05
C VAL A 200 -12.41 16.31 -10.00
N VAL A 201 -13.48 16.53 -9.23
CA VAL A 201 -14.09 17.86 -9.07
C VAL A 201 -13.07 18.84 -8.52
N GLU A 202 -12.31 18.46 -7.49
CA GLU A 202 -11.25 19.30 -6.91
C GLU A 202 -10.09 19.56 -7.87
N ALA A 203 -9.73 18.58 -8.70
CA ALA A 203 -8.61 18.69 -9.64
C ALA A 203 -8.94 19.51 -10.90
N LEU A 204 -10.22 19.72 -11.21
CA LEU A 204 -10.67 20.51 -12.35
C LEU A 204 -11.12 21.93 -11.98
N ALA A 205 -11.30 22.21 -10.69
CA ALA A 205 -11.57 23.54 -10.16
C ALA A 205 -10.32 24.42 -10.25
#